data_127493c5513d50d6c3d92dd8954354f4
#
_entry.id   127493c5513d50d6c3d92dd8954354f4
#
_cell.length_a   1.000
_cell.length_b   1.000
_cell.length_c   1.000
_cell.angle_alpha   90.00
_cell.angle_beta   90.00
_cell.angle_gamma   90.00
#
_symmetry.space_group_name_H-M   'P 1'
#
loop_
_entity.id
_entity.type
_entity.pdbx_description
1 polymer ?
#
loop_
_entity_poly.entity_id
_entity_poly.type
_entity_poly.pdbx_seq_one_letter_code
_entity_poly.pdbx_strand_id
1 'polypeptide(L)'
;MFDKEKLDNLKSNKTAWEEKKLEKVLEKRPERKKQFTTGSNEEVNRLYTPLDMPDLDYNEDLGLPGEYPYTRGVQPTMYRGKLWTMRQYAGFSTAEESNNRYKYLLEQGTTGLSVAFDLPTQIGYDSDYSISEGEVGKVGVAIDSLEDMEILFKDIPLDKVSTSMTINAPASVLLAMYIAVAEKQGVSADQLKGTIQNDILKEYIARGTYIFPVQPSMRLITNIFEYCHKEVPKWNTISISGYHIREAGSTAAQEVAFTLADGIAYVQAAIDAGLSVDDFAPRLSFFFNSHNDLLEEVAKFRAARRIWAKIMKERFGAKKEKSLMLRFHTQTGGSTLTAQQPENNIVRVAIQTLAAVLGGTQSLHTNSKDEAMALPAEESVRIALRTQQIVAYESGVTETIDPLAGSYYVESLTNNLEKNALEYINKIDSLGGAPKAIEKGYIQKEIQDSAYTYQRQIEDQERIVVGMNKFKIDEPKPTGLLKVDPAVGELQKQKLIKLKENRDNQLVSQTLADLKKVAQGDDNLMVPIKNAVKAYATLGEICDVLREVFGEYQQNIIL
;
A
#
# COMPACT_ATOMS: atom_id res chain seq x y z
N MET A 1 -26.48 -16.02 17.43
CA MET A 1 -25.64 -15.89 18.65
C MET A 1 -26.44 -15.44 19.87
N PHE A 2 -27.42 -14.57 19.75
CA PHE A 2 -28.20 -14.01 20.84
C PHE A 2 -29.58 -14.66 20.97
N ASP A 3 -30.01 -14.89 22.23
CA ASP A 3 -31.35 -15.40 22.57
C ASP A 3 -32.40 -14.30 22.36
N LYS A 4 -33.52 -14.62 21.68
CA LYS A 4 -34.57 -13.66 21.31
C LYS A 4 -35.22 -13.02 22.54
N GLU A 5 -35.49 -13.80 23.59
CA GLU A 5 -36.10 -13.29 24.83
C GLU A 5 -35.17 -12.30 25.54
N LYS A 6 -33.86 -12.58 25.53
CA LYS A 6 -32.85 -11.65 26.05
C LYS A 6 -32.72 -10.37 25.25
N LEU A 7 -32.85 -10.45 23.91
CA LEU A 7 -32.87 -9.26 23.06
C LEU A 7 -34.10 -8.40 23.30
N ASP A 8 -35.29 -9.00 23.45
CA ASP A 8 -36.53 -8.28 23.76
C ASP A 8 -36.46 -7.59 25.13
N ASN A 9 -35.88 -8.26 26.12
CA ASN A 9 -35.64 -7.67 27.45
C ASN A 9 -34.64 -6.51 27.36
N LEU A 10 -33.52 -6.68 26.64
CA LEU A 10 -32.53 -5.62 26.42
C LEU A 10 -33.17 -4.41 25.73
N LYS A 11 -34.01 -4.63 24.72
CA LYS A 11 -34.74 -3.56 24.02
C LYS A 11 -35.61 -2.76 24.99
N SER A 12 -36.38 -3.43 25.84
CA SER A 12 -37.23 -2.82 26.84
C SER A 12 -36.39 -2.01 27.84
N ASN A 13 -35.28 -2.56 28.30
CA ASN A 13 -34.37 -1.87 29.23
C ASN A 13 -33.70 -0.66 28.60
N LYS A 14 -33.30 -0.74 27.30
CA LYS A 14 -32.72 0.37 26.54
C LYS A 14 -33.72 1.51 26.41
N THR A 15 -34.95 1.21 26.01
CA THR A 15 -36.04 2.22 25.94
C THR A 15 -36.29 2.87 27.27
N ALA A 16 -36.40 2.09 28.36
CA ALA A 16 -36.58 2.65 29.68
C ALA A 16 -35.41 3.54 30.15
N TRP A 17 -34.18 3.21 29.76
CA TRP A 17 -33.01 4.05 30.03
C TRP A 17 -33.03 5.34 29.21
N GLU A 18 -33.42 5.27 27.94
CA GLU A 18 -33.54 6.44 27.06
C GLU A 18 -34.57 7.43 27.63
N GLU A 19 -35.77 6.98 27.92
CA GLU A 19 -36.87 7.83 28.45
C GLU A 19 -36.58 8.37 29.85
N LYS A 20 -36.12 7.53 30.79
CA LYS A 20 -36.02 7.90 32.21
C LYS A 20 -34.73 8.63 32.57
N LYS A 21 -33.64 8.37 31.82
CA LYS A 21 -32.32 8.92 32.18
C LYS A 21 -31.78 9.84 31.07
N LEU A 22 -31.73 9.35 29.83
CA LEU A 22 -31.06 10.05 28.74
C LEU A 22 -31.79 11.36 28.40
N GLU A 23 -33.09 11.32 28.16
CA GLU A 23 -33.88 12.51 27.79
C GLU A 23 -33.73 13.62 28.83
N LYS A 24 -33.81 13.30 30.11
CA LYS A 24 -33.62 14.26 31.23
C LYS A 24 -32.24 14.91 31.25
N VAL A 25 -31.21 14.21 30.77
CA VAL A 25 -29.86 14.75 30.65
C VAL A 25 -29.77 15.67 29.45
N LEU A 26 -30.32 15.25 28.30
CA LEU A 26 -30.30 16.01 27.05
C LEU A 26 -31.11 17.31 27.15
N GLU A 27 -32.21 17.34 27.85
CA GLU A 27 -32.99 18.56 28.14
C GLU A 27 -32.13 19.59 28.90
N LYS A 28 -31.27 19.16 29.81
CA LYS A 28 -30.43 20.07 30.62
C LYS A 28 -29.09 20.39 29.96
N ARG A 29 -28.53 19.43 29.25
CA ARG A 29 -27.21 19.51 28.62
C ARG A 29 -27.23 18.76 27.28
N PRO A 30 -27.40 19.47 26.16
CA PRO A 30 -27.36 18.83 24.86
C PRO A 30 -25.97 18.25 24.57
N GLU A 31 -25.91 17.29 23.69
CA GLU A 31 -24.64 16.76 23.21
C GLU A 31 -23.81 17.84 22.50
N ARG A 32 -22.50 17.68 22.47
CA ARG A 32 -21.54 18.63 21.89
C ARG A 32 -21.70 18.83 20.36
N LYS A 33 -22.35 17.88 19.68
CA LYS A 33 -22.69 17.90 18.25
C LYS A 33 -24.10 17.34 18.05
N LYS A 34 -24.75 17.75 16.97
CA LYS A 34 -26.06 17.22 16.56
C LYS A 34 -25.94 15.79 16.01
N GLN A 35 -24.84 15.50 15.32
CA GLN A 35 -24.55 14.21 14.71
C GLN A 35 -23.08 13.84 14.92
N PHE A 36 -22.82 12.58 15.16
CA PHE A 36 -21.48 11.99 15.28
C PHE A 36 -21.27 11.06 14.10
N THR A 37 -20.12 11.17 13.43
CA THR A 37 -19.80 10.40 12.24
C THR A 37 -18.39 9.82 12.32
N THR A 38 -18.16 8.73 11.61
CA THR A 38 -16.84 8.17 11.35
C THR A 38 -16.00 9.05 10.42
N GLY A 39 -14.77 8.65 10.15
CA GLY A 39 -13.91 9.24 9.12
C GLY A 39 -14.54 9.23 7.74
N SER A 40 -15.36 8.23 7.44
CA SER A 40 -16.10 8.06 6.18
C SER A 40 -17.48 8.73 6.14
N ASN A 41 -17.80 9.57 7.12
CA ASN A 41 -19.10 10.27 7.30
C ASN A 41 -20.30 9.34 7.60
N GLU A 42 -20.07 8.10 8.00
CA GLU A 42 -21.12 7.20 8.47
C GLU A 42 -21.58 7.61 9.86
N GLU A 43 -22.89 7.58 10.10
CA GLU A 43 -23.45 7.94 11.40
C GLU A 43 -23.05 6.95 12.49
N VAL A 44 -22.67 7.49 13.65
CA VAL A 44 -22.28 6.72 14.82
C VAL A 44 -23.33 6.86 15.90
N ASN A 45 -23.95 5.72 16.29
CA ASN A 45 -24.89 5.67 17.38
C ASN A 45 -24.21 5.95 18.73
N ARG A 46 -24.95 6.56 19.65
CA ARG A 46 -24.46 6.83 21.02
C ARG A 46 -24.02 5.56 21.75
N LEU A 47 -24.71 4.46 21.50
CA LEU A 47 -24.50 3.18 22.16
C LEU A 47 -24.75 2.05 21.17
N TYR A 48 -23.86 1.07 21.15
CA TYR A 48 -24.02 -0.18 20.43
C TYR A 48 -24.23 -1.33 21.40
N THR A 49 -25.14 -2.22 21.06
CA THR A 49 -25.60 -3.35 21.88
C THR A 49 -25.79 -4.58 21.00
N PRO A 50 -26.11 -5.76 21.56
CA PRO A 50 -26.54 -6.90 20.77
C PRO A 50 -27.70 -6.63 19.82
N LEU A 51 -28.52 -5.60 20.08
CA LEU A 51 -29.64 -5.21 19.20
C LEU A 51 -29.17 -4.65 17.85
N ASP A 52 -27.97 -4.11 17.80
CA ASP A 52 -27.37 -3.56 16.57
C ASP A 52 -26.74 -4.67 15.71
N MET A 53 -26.63 -5.90 16.27
CA MET A 53 -26.01 -7.08 15.65
C MET A 53 -26.82 -8.36 15.97
N PRO A 54 -28.14 -8.39 15.73
CA PRO A 54 -29.00 -9.50 16.17
C PRO A 54 -28.65 -10.83 15.48
N ASP A 55 -28.19 -10.76 14.24
CA ASP A 55 -27.91 -11.92 13.38
C ASP A 55 -26.42 -12.34 13.40
N LEU A 56 -25.61 -11.72 14.27
CA LEU A 56 -24.18 -12.05 14.37
C LEU A 56 -23.97 -13.53 14.68
N ASP A 57 -23.33 -14.25 13.76
CA ASP A 57 -22.88 -15.62 13.96
C ASP A 57 -21.36 -15.68 14.20
N TYR A 58 -20.96 -16.37 15.27
CA TYR A 58 -19.57 -16.44 15.65
C TYR A 58 -18.70 -17.15 14.59
N ASN A 59 -19.22 -18.24 13.99
CA ASN A 59 -18.45 -19.04 13.05
C ASN A 59 -18.42 -18.41 11.65
N GLU A 60 -19.52 -17.81 11.22
CA GLU A 60 -19.65 -17.25 9.87
C GLU A 60 -19.05 -15.85 9.76
N ASP A 61 -19.28 -14.99 10.76
CA ASP A 61 -18.85 -13.59 10.71
C ASP A 61 -17.45 -13.37 11.29
N LEU A 62 -17.13 -14.03 12.42
CA LEU A 62 -15.86 -13.89 13.11
C LEU A 62 -14.89 -15.02 12.73
N GLY A 63 -15.30 -16.26 12.88
CA GLY A 63 -14.47 -17.45 12.69
C GLY A 63 -13.33 -17.55 13.71
N LEU A 64 -12.37 -18.44 13.44
CA LEU A 64 -11.15 -18.60 14.20
C LEU A 64 -9.97 -17.94 13.47
N PRO A 65 -8.95 -17.44 14.19
CA PRO A 65 -7.76 -16.86 13.56
C PRO A 65 -7.07 -17.87 12.63
N GLY A 66 -6.76 -17.44 11.41
CA GLY A 66 -6.12 -18.30 10.39
C GLY A 66 -7.09 -19.17 9.59
N GLU A 67 -8.39 -19.10 9.87
CA GLU A 67 -9.43 -19.83 9.14
C GLU A 67 -10.37 -18.88 8.39
N TYR A 68 -11.02 -19.39 7.35
CA TYR A 68 -12.03 -18.66 6.59
C TYR A 68 -13.16 -18.16 7.53
N PRO A 69 -13.63 -16.92 7.41
CA PRO A 69 -13.34 -15.90 6.39
C PRO A 69 -12.17 -14.95 6.74
N TYR A 70 -11.30 -15.30 7.65
CA TYR A 70 -10.11 -14.56 8.09
C TYR A 70 -10.41 -13.20 8.76
N THR A 71 -11.60 -12.97 9.23
CA THR A 71 -11.98 -11.71 9.90
C THR A 71 -11.01 -11.37 11.04
N ARG A 72 -10.60 -12.38 11.82
CA ARG A 72 -9.74 -12.24 12.99
C ARG A 72 -8.23 -12.34 12.69
N GLY A 73 -7.84 -12.48 11.43
CA GLY A 73 -6.44 -12.55 11.00
C GLY A 73 -6.12 -13.78 10.16
N VAL A 74 -4.99 -13.71 9.45
CA VAL A 74 -4.57 -14.72 8.47
C VAL A 74 -3.66 -15.82 9.04
N GLN A 75 -3.31 -15.76 10.33
CA GLN A 75 -2.46 -16.75 10.99
C GLN A 75 -3.08 -17.21 12.30
N PRO A 76 -3.00 -18.50 12.66
CA PRO A 76 -3.56 -19.03 13.89
C PRO A 76 -2.98 -18.41 15.17
N THR A 77 -1.76 -17.92 15.12
CA THR A 77 -1.06 -17.33 16.28
C THR A 77 -0.85 -15.81 16.15
N MET A 78 -1.07 -15.24 14.97
CA MET A 78 -0.82 -13.84 14.69
C MET A 78 0.49 -13.33 15.33
N TYR A 79 0.45 -12.22 16.09
CA TYR A 79 1.66 -11.61 16.68
C TYR A 79 2.24 -12.41 17.84
N ARG A 80 1.51 -13.32 18.45
CA ARG A 80 2.06 -14.25 19.46
C ARG A 80 3.08 -15.21 18.84
N GLY A 81 2.94 -15.53 17.56
CA GLY A 81 3.90 -16.34 16.81
C GLY A 81 5.02 -15.53 16.16
N LYS A 82 4.66 -14.41 15.53
CA LYS A 82 5.60 -13.52 14.87
C LYS A 82 5.02 -12.12 14.75
N LEU A 83 5.77 -11.12 15.21
CA LEU A 83 5.44 -9.73 14.98
C LEU A 83 5.41 -9.39 13.48
N TRP A 84 4.76 -8.30 13.13
CA TRP A 84 4.81 -7.76 11.77
C TRP A 84 6.24 -7.42 11.36
N THR A 85 6.50 -7.42 10.06
CA THR A 85 7.79 -6.93 9.57
C THR A 85 7.84 -5.42 9.73
N MET A 86 8.75 -4.94 10.57
CA MET A 86 9.01 -3.51 10.77
C MET A 86 9.83 -2.99 9.61
N ARG A 87 9.29 -2.04 8.86
CA ARG A 87 9.92 -1.42 7.70
C ARG A 87 9.99 0.08 7.88
N GLN A 88 11.00 0.68 7.27
CA GLN A 88 11.05 2.11 6.99
C GLN A 88 11.22 2.27 5.48
N TYR A 89 10.31 3.00 4.86
CA TYR A 89 10.39 3.39 3.46
C TYR A 89 11.55 4.36 3.30
N ALA A 90 12.58 3.97 2.57
CA ALA A 90 13.81 4.71 2.48
C ALA A 90 14.40 4.63 1.07
N GLY A 91 15.01 5.70 0.66
CA GLY A 91 15.69 5.90 -0.62
C GLY A 91 15.79 7.39 -0.85
N PHE A 92 16.97 7.87 -1.16
CA PHE A 92 17.23 9.26 -1.52
C PHE A 92 18.60 9.38 -2.16
N SER A 93 18.79 10.42 -2.94
CA SER A 93 20.10 10.74 -3.51
C SER A 93 20.68 9.60 -4.36
N THR A 94 21.89 9.18 -4.10
CA THR A 94 22.61 8.12 -4.82
C THR A 94 22.38 6.73 -4.24
N ALA A 95 22.73 5.70 -5.02
CA ALA A 95 22.70 4.31 -4.58
C ALA A 95 23.63 4.08 -3.37
N GLU A 96 24.78 4.76 -3.29
CA GLU A 96 25.73 4.67 -2.18
C GLU A 96 25.14 5.20 -0.87
N GLU A 97 24.53 6.39 -0.91
CA GLU A 97 23.92 7.00 0.27
C GLU A 97 22.72 6.17 0.75
N SER A 98 21.91 5.67 -0.16
CA SER A 98 20.80 4.79 0.15
C SER A 98 21.27 3.43 0.72
N ASN A 99 22.36 2.85 0.22
CA ASN A 99 22.99 1.66 0.79
C ASN A 99 23.43 1.87 2.24
N ASN A 100 24.10 2.99 2.53
CA ASN A 100 24.49 3.34 3.89
C ASN A 100 23.27 3.49 4.81
N ARG A 101 22.18 4.10 4.32
CA ARG A 101 20.93 4.22 5.06
C ARG A 101 20.30 2.86 5.36
N TYR A 102 20.32 1.93 4.41
CA TYR A 102 19.79 0.58 4.63
C TYR A 102 20.59 -0.20 5.67
N LYS A 103 21.92 -0.12 5.63
CA LYS A 103 22.78 -0.73 6.65
C LYS A 103 22.48 -0.16 8.04
N TYR A 104 22.38 1.16 8.16
CA TYR A 104 21.97 1.82 9.40
C TYR A 104 20.61 1.34 9.91
N LEU A 105 19.60 1.28 9.05
CA LEU A 105 18.25 0.82 9.45
C LEU A 105 18.25 -0.63 9.92
N LEU A 106 19.01 -1.52 9.28
CA LEU A 106 19.17 -2.91 9.72
C LEU A 106 19.82 -2.97 11.11
N GLU A 107 20.84 -2.16 11.39
CA GLU A 107 21.46 -2.04 12.71
C GLU A 107 20.50 -1.51 13.78
N GLN A 108 19.55 -0.63 13.40
CA GLN A 108 18.53 -0.10 14.31
C GLN A 108 17.38 -1.08 14.57
N GLY A 109 17.38 -2.27 13.96
CA GLY A 109 16.39 -3.32 14.19
C GLY A 109 15.23 -3.35 13.21
N THR A 110 15.36 -2.73 12.04
CA THR A 110 14.46 -2.94 10.92
C THR A 110 14.57 -4.39 10.45
N THR A 111 13.44 -5.08 10.27
CA THR A 111 13.41 -6.51 9.93
C THR A 111 13.21 -6.79 8.44
N GLY A 112 13.13 -5.75 7.61
CA GLY A 112 13.07 -5.82 6.16
C GLY A 112 13.26 -4.44 5.53
N LEU A 113 13.78 -4.41 4.31
CA LEU A 113 14.03 -3.17 3.57
C LEU A 113 12.80 -2.76 2.75
N SER A 114 12.65 -1.46 2.54
CA SER A 114 11.65 -0.88 1.64
C SER A 114 12.29 0.22 0.81
N VAL A 115 12.37 0.00 -0.51
CA VAL A 115 13.09 0.88 -1.45
C VAL A 115 12.15 1.92 -2.03
N ALA A 116 12.51 3.20 -1.87
CA ALA A 116 11.92 4.34 -2.56
C ALA A 116 12.78 4.69 -3.77
N PHE A 117 12.20 4.69 -4.96
CA PHE A 117 12.85 5.12 -6.19
C PHE A 117 12.45 6.56 -6.53
N ASP A 118 13.36 7.30 -7.17
CA ASP A 118 13.07 8.66 -7.61
C ASP A 118 12.07 8.72 -8.77
N LEU A 119 11.58 9.91 -9.09
CA LEU A 119 10.55 10.07 -10.11
C LEU A 119 11.01 9.62 -11.50
N PRO A 120 12.23 9.96 -12.00
CA PRO A 120 12.71 9.45 -13.29
C PRO A 120 12.69 7.93 -13.36
N THR A 121 13.22 7.24 -12.34
CA THR A 121 13.18 5.78 -12.25
C THR A 121 11.75 5.25 -12.31
N GLN A 122 10.79 5.88 -11.60
CA GLN A 122 9.40 5.44 -11.56
C GLN A 122 8.67 5.56 -12.91
N ILE A 123 9.04 6.53 -13.74
CA ILE A 123 8.46 6.75 -15.06
C ILE A 123 9.35 6.23 -16.20
N GLY A 124 10.39 5.45 -15.90
CA GLY A 124 11.23 4.74 -16.86
C GLY A 124 12.10 5.63 -17.72
N TYR A 125 12.70 6.65 -17.12
CA TYR A 125 13.70 7.51 -17.77
C TYR A 125 15.02 7.46 -17.02
N ASP A 126 16.12 7.49 -17.76
CA ASP A 126 17.44 7.63 -17.18
C ASP A 126 17.68 9.07 -16.69
N SER A 127 18.67 9.24 -15.83
CA SER A 127 19.01 10.54 -15.23
C SER A 127 19.52 11.59 -16.24
N ASP A 128 19.93 11.17 -17.45
CA ASP A 128 20.41 12.07 -18.53
C ASP A 128 19.29 12.59 -19.44
N TYR A 129 18.04 12.14 -19.28
CA TYR A 129 16.91 12.67 -20.03
C TYR A 129 16.54 14.08 -19.55
N SER A 130 16.08 14.94 -20.46
CA SER A 130 15.69 16.32 -20.14
C SER A 130 14.55 16.40 -19.11
N ILE A 131 13.61 15.45 -19.14
CA ILE A 131 12.48 15.38 -18.19
C ILE A 131 12.94 15.02 -16.77
N SER A 132 14.12 14.45 -16.61
CA SER A 132 14.69 14.04 -15.32
C SER A 132 15.36 15.19 -14.58
N GLU A 133 15.55 16.35 -15.25
CA GLU A 133 16.28 17.49 -14.67
C GLU A 133 15.58 18.01 -13.39
N GLY A 134 16.34 18.10 -12.32
CA GLY A 134 15.86 18.57 -11.01
C GLY A 134 15.06 17.56 -10.18
N GLU A 135 14.82 16.32 -10.69
CA GLU A 135 14.09 15.27 -9.97
C GLU A 135 14.98 14.06 -9.58
N VAL A 136 16.19 13.96 -10.13
CA VAL A 136 17.13 12.86 -9.87
C VAL A 136 17.49 12.80 -8.37
N GLY A 137 17.24 11.65 -7.74
CA GLY A 137 17.58 11.41 -6.33
C GLY A 137 16.74 12.18 -5.29
N LYS A 138 15.73 12.96 -5.70
CA LYS A 138 15.03 13.93 -4.84
C LYS A 138 14.03 13.29 -3.87
N VAL A 139 13.21 12.36 -4.34
CA VAL A 139 12.16 11.70 -3.53
C VAL A 139 12.37 10.19 -3.42
N GLY A 140 13.52 9.72 -3.84
CA GLY A 140 13.91 8.32 -3.85
C GLY A 140 15.31 8.18 -4.42
N VAL A 141 15.82 6.95 -4.50
CA VAL A 141 17.11 6.64 -5.08
C VAL A 141 17.02 6.57 -6.61
N ALA A 142 17.97 7.21 -7.30
CA ALA A 142 18.10 7.09 -8.75
C ALA A 142 18.72 5.75 -9.13
N ILE A 143 18.07 5.01 -10.03
CA ILE A 143 18.53 3.73 -10.57
C ILE A 143 18.40 3.76 -12.09
N ASP A 144 19.51 3.97 -12.77
CA ASP A 144 19.56 3.96 -14.23
C ASP A 144 19.91 2.59 -14.82
N SER A 145 20.63 1.78 -14.04
CA SER A 145 21.17 0.51 -14.55
C SER A 145 21.38 -0.55 -13.45
N LEU A 146 21.81 -1.74 -13.91
CA LEU A 146 22.22 -2.81 -13.01
C LEU A 146 23.37 -2.38 -12.08
N GLU A 147 24.28 -1.52 -12.52
CA GLU A 147 25.41 -1.04 -11.71
C GLU A 147 24.92 -0.28 -10.46
N ASP A 148 23.91 0.62 -10.62
CA ASP A 148 23.31 1.32 -9.48
C ASP A 148 22.65 0.34 -8.50
N MET A 149 21.96 -0.68 -9.03
CA MET A 149 21.32 -1.70 -8.20
C MET A 149 22.36 -2.56 -7.44
N GLU A 150 23.49 -2.85 -8.05
CA GLU A 150 24.62 -3.56 -7.40
C GLU A 150 25.18 -2.73 -6.24
N ILE A 151 25.36 -1.42 -6.45
CA ILE A 151 25.81 -0.48 -5.41
C ILE A 151 24.76 -0.41 -4.28
N LEU A 152 23.48 -0.28 -4.63
CA LEU A 152 22.40 -0.16 -3.66
C LEU A 152 22.35 -1.34 -2.69
N PHE A 153 22.61 -2.57 -3.16
CA PHE A 153 22.55 -3.79 -2.35
C PHE A 153 23.92 -4.36 -2.00
N LYS A 154 24.99 -3.56 -2.16
CA LYS A 154 26.36 -3.98 -1.80
C LYS A 154 26.44 -4.34 -0.32
N ASP A 155 26.98 -5.55 -0.03
CA ASP A 155 27.15 -6.10 1.32
C ASP A 155 25.84 -6.32 2.10
N ILE A 156 24.70 -6.37 1.42
CA ILE A 156 23.40 -6.73 2.00
C ILE A 156 23.05 -8.15 1.55
N PRO A 157 22.92 -9.12 2.48
CA PRO A 157 22.67 -10.53 2.11
C PRO A 157 21.22 -10.73 1.67
N LEU A 158 20.99 -10.87 0.35
CA LEU A 158 19.65 -10.93 -0.24
C LEU A 158 18.88 -12.23 0.07
N ASP A 159 19.56 -13.28 0.50
CA ASP A 159 18.96 -14.53 1.01
C ASP A 159 18.34 -14.38 2.41
N LYS A 160 18.82 -13.40 3.21
CA LYS A 160 18.41 -13.20 4.60
C LYS A 160 17.43 -12.03 4.77
N VAL A 161 17.54 -11.01 3.94
CA VAL A 161 16.72 -9.79 4.03
C VAL A 161 15.50 -9.88 3.12
N SER A 162 14.33 -9.49 3.63
CA SER A 162 13.13 -9.32 2.81
C SER A 162 13.09 -7.90 2.27
N THR A 163 13.10 -7.74 0.94
CA THR A 163 13.09 -6.44 0.29
C THR A 163 11.74 -6.14 -0.34
N SER A 164 11.19 -4.95 -0.07
CA SER A 164 10.02 -4.41 -0.77
C SER A 164 10.47 -3.29 -1.71
N MET A 165 10.02 -3.32 -2.94
CA MET A 165 10.31 -2.28 -3.96
C MET A 165 9.03 -1.57 -4.37
N THR A 166 8.96 -0.27 -4.11
CA THR A 166 7.82 0.57 -4.48
C THR A 166 8.01 1.10 -5.90
N ILE A 167 7.69 0.23 -6.85
CA ILE A 167 7.83 0.50 -8.29
C ILE A 167 6.69 -0.17 -9.06
N ASN A 168 6.16 0.46 -10.10
CA ASN A 168 4.96 0.05 -10.80
C ASN A 168 5.18 -0.09 -12.31
N ALA A 169 5.15 0.97 -13.09
CA ALA A 169 5.25 0.89 -14.54
C ALA A 169 6.51 0.12 -15.02
N PRO A 170 7.74 0.41 -14.55
CA PRO A 170 8.94 -0.34 -14.91
C PRO A 170 9.26 -1.48 -13.93
N ALA A 171 8.28 -1.99 -13.19
CA ALA A 171 8.51 -3.02 -12.16
C ALA A 171 9.24 -4.27 -12.69
N SER A 172 8.97 -4.68 -13.92
CA SER A 172 9.64 -5.82 -14.56
C SER A 172 11.15 -5.61 -14.71
N VAL A 173 11.58 -4.38 -15.02
CA VAL A 173 12.99 -4.03 -15.18
C VAL A 173 13.71 -4.03 -13.83
N LEU A 174 13.13 -3.36 -12.82
CA LEU A 174 13.72 -3.30 -11.48
C LEU A 174 13.78 -4.68 -10.79
N LEU A 175 12.76 -5.53 -11.02
CA LEU A 175 12.78 -6.91 -10.53
C LEU A 175 13.89 -7.73 -11.22
N ALA A 176 14.06 -7.56 -12.54
CA ALA A 176 15.13 -8.23 -13.28
C ALA A 176 16.52 -7.77 -12.79
N MET A 177 16.70 -6.47 -12.49
CA MET A 177 17.94 -5.96 -11.88
C MET A 177 18.19 -6.60 -10.51
N TYR A 178 17.18 -6.66 -9.64
CA TYR A 178 17.30 -7.25 -8.31
C TYR A 178 17.68 -8.75 -8.36
N ILE A 179 17.07 -9.50 -9.28
CA ILE A 179 17.43 -10.92 -9.51
C ILE A 179 18.87 -11.04 -10.03
N ALA A 180 19.29 -10.17 -10.96
CA ALA A 180 20.65 -10.19 -11.49
C ALA A 180 21.69 -9.86 -10.41
N VAL A 181 21.41 -8.93 -9.49
CA VAL A 181 22.28 -8.66 -8.33
C VAL A 181 22.39 -9.88 -7.42
N ALA A 182 21.27 -10.54 -7.12
CA ALA A 182 21.26 -11.75 -6.31
C ALA A 182 22.12 -12.87 -6.94
N GLU A 183 21.96 -13.12 -8.23
CA GLU A 183 22.79 -14.08 -8.97
C GLU A 183 24.30 -13.76 -8.86
N LYS A 184 24.67 -12.47 -8.96
CA LYS A 184 26.07 -12.03 -8.77
C LYS A 184 26.58 -12.23 -7.33
N GLN A 185 25.70 -12.14 -6.35
CA GLN A 185 26.01 -12.46 -4.95
C GLN A 185 26.05 -13.98 -4.66
N GLY A 186 25.78 -14.83 -5.67
CA GLY A 186 25.70 -16.28 -5.49
C GLY A 186 24.40 -16.76 -4.83
N VAL A 187 23.37 -15.92 -4.80
CA VAL A 187 22.04 -16.24 -4.26
C VAL A 187 21.13 -16.65 -5.42
N SER A 188 20.58 -17.86 -5.37
CA SER A 188 19.63 -18.33 -6.38
C SER A 188 18.26 -17.63 -6.24
N ALA A 189 17.58 -17.43 -7.37
CA ALA A 189 16.33 -16.68 -7.41
C ALA A 189 15.22 -17.28 -6.52
N ASP A 190 15.18 -18.60 -6.36
CA ASP A 190 14.24 -19.32 -5.50
C ASP A 190 14.41 -19.04 -4.00
N GLN A 191 15.55 -18.48 -3.58
CA GLN A 191 15.81 -18.08 -2.20
C GLN A 191 15.29 -16.67 -1.89
N LEU A 192 15.10 -15.83 -2.90
CA LEU A 192 14.71 -14.44 -2.74
C LEU A 192 13.32 -14.31 -2.10
N LYS A 193 13.24 -13.43 -1.10
CA LYS A 193 12.01 -13.08 -0.38
C LYS A 193 11.80 -11.59 -0.46
N GLY A 194 10.63 -11.18 -0.88
CA GLY A 194 10.33 -9.77 -0.99
C GLY A 194 8.99 -9.52 -1.65
N THR A 195 8.81 -8.29 -2.08
CA THR A 195 7.60 -7.82 -2.74
C THR A 195 7.97 -6.77 -3.76
N ILE A 196 7.43 -6.85 -4.96
CA ILE A 196 7.40 -5.73 -5.89
C ILE A 196 5.99 -5.17 -5.93
N GLN A 197 5.83 -3.83 -5.88
CA GLN A 197 4.50 -3.23 -5.81
C GLN A 197 3.68 -3.55 -7.06
N ASN A 198 4.19 -3.26 -8.26
CA ASN A 198 3.66 -3.75 -9.53
C ASN A 198 2.14 -3.54 -9.70
N ASP A 199 1.61 -2.45 -9.12
CA ASP A 199 0.19 -2.09 -9.17
C ASP A 199 0.00 -0.88 -10.07
N ILE A 200 -0.38 -1.12 -11.31
CA ILE A 200 -0.50 -0.04 -12.30
C ILE A 200 -1.88 0.65 -12.26
N LEU A 201 -2.94 -0.05 -11.86
CA LEU A 201 -4.28 0.53 -11.89
C LEU A 201 -4.39 1.71 -10.92
N LYS A 202 -3.79 1.61 -9.74
CA LYS A 202 -3.76 2.75 -8.79
C LYS A 202 -2.98 3.95 -9.33
N GLU A 203 -2.03 3.75 -10.26
CA GLU A 203 -1.32 4.87 -10.90
C GLU A 203 -2.27 5.70 -11.78
N TYR A 204 -3.15 5.04 -12.52
CA TYR A 204 -4.18 5.72 -13.31
C TYR A 204 -5.28 6.34 -12.44
N ILE A 205 -5.51 5.80 -11.23
CA ILE A 205 -6.53 6.28 -10.30
C ILE A 205 -6.06 7.52 -9.52
N ALA A 206 -4.86 7.47 -8.92
CA ALA A 206 -4.50 8.40 -7.86
C ALA A 206 -3.08 8.96 -7.89
N ARG A 207 -2.09 8.24 -8.47
CA ARG A 207 -0.68 8.62 -8.29
C ARG A 207 -0.03 9.25 -9.51
N GLY A 208 -0.32 8.76 -10.73
CA GLY A 208 0.11 9.37 -11.99
C GLY A 208 1.49 8.95 -12.51
N THR A 209 2.16 7.94 -11.92
CA THR A 209 3.46 7.44 -12.41
C THR A 209 3.30 6.23 -13.33
N TYR A 210 2.55 6.38 -14.40
CA TYR A 210 2.34 5.40 -15.45
C TYR A 210 3.25 5.68 -16.67
N ILE A 211 3.46 4.68 -17.53
CA ILE A 211 4.18 4.79 -18.80
C ILE A 211 3.27 4.33 -19.94
N PHE A 212 2.90 3.05 -19.94
CA PHE A 212 2.20 2.39 -21.04
C PHE A 212 0.68 2.44 -20.87
N PRO A 213 -0.09 2.24 -21.96
CA PRO A 213 -1.53 2.03 -21.89
C PRO A 213 -1.91 0.84 -20.98
N VAL A 214 -3.17 0.80 -20.54
CA VAL A 214 -3.65 -0.18 -19.55
C VAL A 214 -3.39 -1.63 -19.98
N GLN A 215 -3.70 -2.00 -21.23
CA GLN A 215 -3.58 -3.39 -21.69
C GLN A 215 -2.12 -3.90 -21.71
N PRO A 216 -1.13 -3.20 -22.32
CA PRO A 216 0.27 -3.59 -22.23
C PRO A 216 0.80 -3.63 -20.80
N SER A 217 0.35 -2.71 -19.94
CA SER A 217 0.71 -2.71 -18.53
C SER A 217 0.19 -3.96 -17.81
N MET A 218 -1.04 -4.38 -18.07
CA MET A 218 -1.60 -5.62 -17.53
C MET A 218 -0.85 -6.86 -18.00
N ARG A 219 -0.36 -6.88 -19.27
CA ARG A 219 0.51 -7.94 -19.78
C ARG A 219 1.83 -8.03 -19.00
N LEU A 220 2.50 -6.90 -18.73
CA LEU A 220 3.73 -6.89 -17.92
C LEU A 220 3.49 -7.47 -16.53
N ILE A 221 2.36 -7.16 -15.89
CA ILE A 221 1.99 -7.69 -14.58
C ILE A 221 1.79 -9.21 -14.63
N THR A 222 1.02 -9.72 -15.57
CA THR A 222 0.79 -11.16 -15.71
C THR A 222 2.05 -11.92 -16.08
N ASN A 223 2.96 -11.31 -16.86
CA ASN A 223 4.29 -11.87 -17.15
C ASN A 223 5.16 -12.00 -15.87
N ILE A 224 5.10 -11.02 -14.96
CA ILE A 224 5.77 -11.13 -13.65
C ILE A 224 5.15 -12.28 -12.83
N PHE A 225 3.82 -12.42 -12.82
CA PHE A 225 3.15 -13.51 -12.10
C PHE A 225 3.62 -14.87 -12.58
N GLU A 226 3.59 -15.10 -13.90
CA GLU A 226 4.03 -16.35 -14.51
C GLU A 226 5.51 -16.63 -14.24
N TYR A 227 6.38 -15.64 -14.47
CA TYR A 227 7.82 -15.79 -14.26
C TYR A 227 8.15 -16.10 -12.80
N CYS A 228 7.59 -15.35 -11.86
CA CYS A 228 7.86 -15.56 -10.45
C CYS A 228 7.30 -16.88 -9.91
N HIS A 229 6.15 -17.34 -10.42
CA HIS A 229 5.65 -18.67 -10.07
C HIS A 229 6.66 -19.78 -10.34
N LYS A 230 7.39 -19.69 -11.46
CA LYS A 230 8.37 -20.68 -11.90
C LYS A 230 9.75 -20.48 -11.27
N GLU A 231 10.26 -19.25 -11.29
CA GLU A 231 11.66 -18.95 -11.03
C GLU A 231 11.91 -18.32 -9.64
N VAL A 232 10.93 -17.61 -9.07
CA VAL A 232 11.07 -16.85 -7.80
C VAL A 232 9.90 -17.15 -6.84
N PRO A 233 9.67 -18.41 -6.47
CA PRO A 233 8.41 -18.87 -5.86
C PRO A 233 8.10 -18.28 -4.48
N LYS A 234 9.07 -17.60 -3.82
CA LYS A 234 8.88 -16.95 -2.52
C LYS A 234 8.63 -15.45 -2.63
N TRP A 235 8.60 -14.90 -3.85
CA TRP A 235 8.39 -13.49 -4.11
C TRP A 235 6.90 -13.12 -4.17
N ASN A 236 6.50 -12.03 -3.52
CA ASN A 236 5.17 -11.47 -3.70
C ASN A 236 5.17 -10.60 -4.97
N THR A 237 4.37 -11.01 -5.94
CA THR A 237 4.41 -10.50 -7.30
C THR A 237 3.70 -9.18 -7.50
N ILE A 238 2.88 -8.78 -6.52
CA ILE A 238 2.14 -7.53 -6.51
C ILE A 238 1.84 -7.11 -5.07
N SER A 239 1.69 -5.81 -4.85
CA SER A 239 1.13 -5.21 -3.63
C SER A 239 0.05 -4.23 -4.04
N ILE A 240 -1.21 -4.71 -4.10
CA ILE A 240 -2.37 -3.97 -4.58
C ILE A 240 -2.69 -2.87 -3.57
N SER A 241 -2.65 -1.61 -4.02
CA SER A 241 -2.43 -0.47 -3.14
C SER A 241 -3.65 0.44 -2.98
N GLY A 242 -4.34 0.31 -1.85
CA GLY A 242 -5.32 1.29 -1.37
C GLY A 242 -4.68 2.52 -0.73
N TYR A 243 -3.44 2.43 -0.26
CA TYR A 243 -2.74 3.53 0.41
C TYR A 243 -2.82 4.85 -0.39
N HIS A 244 -2.42 4.84 -1.66
CA HIS A 244 -2.40 6.04 -2.50
C HIS A 244 -3.81 6.57 -2.79
N ILE A 245 -4.79 5.67 -2.92
CA ILE A 245 -6.20 6.01 -3.08
C ILE A 245 -6.71 6.75 -1.84
N ARG A 246 -6.33 6.27 -0.64
CA ARG A 246 -6.68 6.92 0.62
C ARG A 246 -5.98 8.27 0.79
N GLU A 247 -4.71 8.37 0.45
CA GLU A 247 -3.93 9.62 0.46
C GLU A 247 -4.50 10.68 -0.48
N ALA A 248 -5.12 10.26 -1.60
CA ALA A 248 -5.83 11.15 -2.52
C ALA A 248 -7.19 11.63 -1.99
N GLY A 249 -7.65 11.14 -0.83
CA GLY A 249 -8.83 11.65 -0.13
C GLY A 249 -10.06 10.74 -0.16
N SER A 250 -9.92 9.46 -0.54
CA SER A 250 -11.03 8.50 -0.46
C SER A 250 -11.44 8.21 0.98
N THR A 251 -12.66 7.72 1.18
CA THR A 251 -13.13 7.17 2.45
C THR A 251 -12.53 5.79 2.71
N ALA A 252 -12.67 5.25 3.93
CA ALA A 252 -12.22 3.90 4.27
C ALA A 252 -12.94 2.83 3.42
N ALA A 253 -14.25 2.98 3.19
CA ALA A 253 -15.03 2.08 2.35
C ALA A 253 -14.58 2.12 0.88
N GLN A 254 -14.33 3.31 0.34
CA GLN A 254 -13.80 3.50 -1.02
C GLN A 254 -12.38 2.93 -1.17
N GLU A 255 -11.50 3.14 -0.19
CA GLU A 255 -10.17 2.53 -0.18
C GLU A 255 -10.26 1.00 -0.33
N VAL A 256 -11.07 0.33 0.48
CA VAL A 256 -11.27 -1.13 0.39
C VAL A 256 -11.85 -1.50 -0.97
N ALA A 257 -12.92 -0.83 -1.39
CA ALA A 257 -13.65 -1.17 -2.60
C ALA A 257 -12.79 -1.06 -3.86
N PHE A 258 -12.08 0.05 -4.03
CA PHE A 258 -11.27 0.31 -5.22
C PHE A 258 -10.03 -0.58 -5.25
N THR A 259 -9.40 -0.80 -4.10
CA THR A 259 -8.28 -1.74 -3.97
C THR A 259 -8.70 -3.17 -4.34
N LEU A 260 -9.84 -3.63 -3.84
CA LEU A 260 -10.32 -4.98 -4.15
C LEU A 260 -10.83 -5.11 -5.58
N ALA A 261 -11.41 -4.06 -6.16
CA ALA A 261 -11.77 -4.02 -7.58
C ALA A 261 -10.54 -4.11 -8.50
N ASP A 262 -9.44 -3.43 -8.16
CA ASP A 262 -8.16 -3.58 -8.84
C ASP A 262 -7.63 -5.02 -8.69
N GLY A 263 -7.72 -5.59 -7.49
CA GLY A 263 -7.37 -6.99 -7.22
C GLY A 263 -8.16 -7.98 -8.07
N ILE A 264 -9.46 -7.77 -8.20
CA ILE A 264 -10.34 -8.56 -9.07
C ILE A 264 -9.86 -8.49 -10.53
N ALA A 265 -9.51 -7.29 -11.01
CA ALA A 265 -9.03 -7.10 -12.38
C ALA A 265 -7.69 -7.83 -12.61
N TYR A 266 -6.76 -7.78 -11.67
CA TYR A 266 -5.49 -8.50 -11.77
C TYR A 266 -5.64 -10.02 -11.75
N VAL A 267 -6.51 -10.55 -10.87
CA VAL A 267 -6.80 -11.98 -10.82
C VAL A 267 -7.44 -12.44 -12.13
N GLN A 268 -8.42 -11.70 -12.64
CA GLN A 268 -9.06 -12.02 -13.92
C GLN A 268 -8.07 -12.02 -15.08
N ALA A 269 -7.22 -10.98 -15.17
CA ALA A 269 -6.21 -10.89 -16.23
C ALA A 269 -5.20 -12.05 -16.19
N ALA A 270 -4.81 -12.51 -15.00
CA ALA A 270 -3.93 -13.66 -14.86
C ALA A 270 -4.60 -14.98 -15.30
N ILE A 271 -5.88 -15.15 -14.98
CA ILE A 271 -6.68 -16.30 -15.43
C ILE A 271 -6.86 -16.28 -16.95
N ASP A 272 -7.17 -15.11 -17.52
CA ASP A 272 -7.31 -14.92 -18.98
C ASP A 272 -6.00 -15.18 -19.73
N ALA A 273 -4.86 -14.93 -19.07
CA ALA A 273 -3.53 -15.28 -19.56
C ALA A 273 -3.18 -16.78 -19.38
N GLY A 274 -4.11 -17.61 -18.88
CA GLY A 274 -3.96 -19.06 -18.78
C GLY A 274 -3.35 -19.55 -17.45
N LEU A 275 -3.18 -18.70 -16.44
CA LEU A 275 -2.67 -19.10 -15.14
C LEU A 275 -3.78 -19.68 -14.26
N SER A 276 -3.49 -20.74 -13.51
CA SER A 276 -4.40 -21.24 -12.48
C SER A 276 -4.41 -20.29 -11.28
N VAL A 277 -5.58 -19.96 -10.75
CA VAL A 277 -5.72 -19.05 -9.62
C VAL A 277 -4.88 -19.47 -8.41
N ASP A 278 -4.82 -20.76 -8.12
CA ASP A 278 -4.07 -21.29 -6.98
C ASP A 278 -2.53 -21.34 -7.19
N ASP A 279 -2.03 -20.99 -8.37
CA ASP A 279 -0.60 -20.92 -8.65
C ASP A 279 -0.03 -19.53 -8.33
N PHE A 280 -0.77 -18.46 -8.55
CA PHE A 280 -0.30 -17.09 -8.30
C PHE A 280 -0.95 -16.42 -7.08
N ALA A 281 -2.24 -16.71 -6.77
CA ALA A 281 -2.96 -16.02 -5.70
C ALA A 281 -2.31 -16.15 -4.31
N PRO A 282 -1.62 -17.24 -3.94
CA PRO A 282 -0.87 -17.31 -2.68
C PRO A 282 0.24 -16.25 -2.54
N ARG A 283 0.60 -15.56 -3.63
CA ARG A 283 1.64 -14.51 -3.67
C ARG A 283 1.09 -13.10 -3.88
N LEU A 284 -0.21 -12.96 -3.99
CA LEU A 284 -0.84 -11.64 -3.95
C LEU A 284 -0.69 -11.05 -2.55
N SER A 285 -0.38 -9.77 -2.51
CA SER A 285 -0.37 -8.98 -1.28
C SER A 285 -1.07 -7.65 -1.52
N PHE A 286 -1.38 -6.96 -0.43
CA PHE A 286 -2.10 -5.70 -0.45
C PHE A 286 -1.34 -4.63 0.33
N PHE A 287 -1.73 -3.39 0.12
CA PHE A 287 -1.15 -2.25 0.80
C PHE A 287 -2.25 -1.24 1.15
N PHE A 288 -2.48 -1.04 2.43
CA PHE A 288 -3.50 -0.13 2.94
C PHE A 288 -2.90 1.03 3.74
N ASN A 289 -3.65 2.11 3.80
CA ASN A 289 -3.41 3.22 4.70
C ASN A 289 -3.86 2.86 6.13
N SER A 290 -3.30 3.49 7.14
CA SER A 290 -3.87 3.56 8.48
C SER A 290 -4.05 5.02 8.87
N HIS A 291 -5.30 5.47 8.89
CA HIS A 291 -5.70 6.86 9.15
C HIS A 291 -5.99 7.10 10.64
N ASN A 292 -6.46 8.29 11.00
CA ASN A 292 -6.64 8.71 12.39
C ASN A 292 -7.87 8.12 13.12
N ASP A 293 -8.89 7.65 12.39
CA ASP A 293 -10.08 7.06 13.01
C ASP A 293 -9.80 5.60 13.42
N LEU A 294 -9.29 5.43 14.65
CA LEU A 294 -8.78 4.16 15.16
C LEU A 294 -9.73 2.98 14.94
N LEU A 295 -10.99 3.12 15.31
CA LEU A 295 -11.93 2.00 15.30
C LEU A 295 -12.47 1.71 13.89
N GLU A 296 -12.66 2.75 13.06
CA GLU A 296 -12.99 2.58 11.65
C GLU A 296 -11.86 1.87 10.89
N GLU A 297 -10.59 2.24 11.14
CA GLU A 297 -9.44 1.59 10.50
C GLU A 297 -9.31 0.11 10.89
N VAL A 298 -9.49 -0.22 12.17
CA VAL A 298 -9.52 -1.63 12.61
C VAL A 298 -10.63 -2.41 11.89
N ALA A 299 -11.83 -1.86 11.83
CA ALA A 299 -12.97 -2.47 11.16
C ALA A 299 -12.72 -2.62 9.65
N LYS A 300 -12.06 -1.63 9.02
CA LYS A 300 -11.66 -1.65 7.61
C LYS A 300 -10.79 -2.87 7.26
N PHE A 301 -9.75 -3.13 8.04
CA PHE A 301 -8.87 -4.28 7.80
C PHE A 301 -9.58 -5.62 8.00
N ARG A 302 -10.50 -5.69 8.97
CA ARG A 302 -11.35 -6.87 9.21
C ARG A 302 -12.29 -7.11 8.04
N ALA A 303 -12.99 -6.08 7.57
CA ALA A 303 -13.88 -6.15 6.41
C ALA A 303 -13.13 -6.53 5.13
N ALA A 304 -11.96 -5.92 4.86
CA ALA A 304 -11.16 -6.21 3.68
C ALA A 304 -10.78 -7.69 3.59
N ARG A 305 -10.33 -8.32 4.70
CA ARG A 305 -10.01 -9.75 4.70
C ARG A 305 -11.24 -10.61 4.40
N ARG A 306 -12.36 -10.31 5.02
CA ARG A 306 -13.60 -11.08 4.85
C ARG A 306 -14.16 -10.98 3.42
N ILE A 307 -14.18 -9.78 2.86
CA ILE A 307 -14.63 -9.55 1.47
C ILE A 307 -13.72 -10.31 0.50
N TRP A 308 -12.40 -10.16 0.63
CA TRP A 308 -11.45 -10.81 -0.27
C TRP A 308 -11.56 -12.34 -0.24
N ALA A 309 -11.67 -12.92 0.95
CA ALA A 309 -11.82 -14.36 1.10
C ALA A 309 -13.07 -14.89 0.39
N LYS A 310 -14.20 -14.17 0.51
CA LYS A 310 -15.45 -14.49 -0.20
C LYS A 310 -15.27 -14.37 -1.72
N ILE A 311 -14.69 -13.27 -2.21
CA ILE A 311 -14.44 -13.05 -3.65
C ILE A 311 -13.56 -14.17 -4.22
N MET A 312 -12.45 -14.50 -3.58
CA MET A 312 -11.54 -15.54 -4.09
C MET A 312 -12.19 -16.94 -4.11
N LYS A 313 -13.00 -17.26 -3.10
CA LYS A 313 -13.70 -18.54 -3.00
C LYS A 313 -14.86 -18.62 -3.97
N GLU A 314 -15.74 -17.63 -3.99
CA GLU A 314 -17.02 -17.70 -4.67
C GLU A 314 -16.94 -17.27 -6.14
N ARG A 315 -16.17 -16.22 -6.45
CA ARG A 315 -16.03 -15.68 -7.81
C ARG A 315 -14.95 -16.41 -8.62
N PHE A 316 -13.81 -16.71 -8.01
CA PHE A 316 -12.65 -17.29 -8.71
C PHE A 316 -12.44 -18.77 -8.42
N GLY A 317 -13.18 -19.37 -7.49
CA GLY A 317 -13.14 -20.80 -7.20
C GLY A 317 -11.79 -21.26 -6.62
N ALA A 318 -11.04 -20.39 -5.98
CA ALA A 318 -9.78 -20.72 -5.33
C ALA A 318 -9.97 -21.75 -4.22
N LYS A 319 -9.09 -22.77 -4.18
CA LYS A 319 -9.20 -23.91 -3.27
C LYS A 319 -8.14 -23.91 -2.18
N LYS A 320 -6.95 -23.34 -2.46
CA LYS A 320 -5.88 -23.27 -1.45
C LYS A 320 -6.19 -22.17 -0.43
N GLU A 321 -6.10 -22.50 0.85
CA GLU A 321 -6.30 -21.52 1.94
C GLU A 321 -5.49 -20.24 1.73
N LYS A 322 -4.21 -20.37 1.33
CA LYS A 322 -3.35 -19.21 1.07
C LYS A 322 -3.82 -18.31 -0.07
N SER A 323 -4.61 -18.84 -1.00
CA SER A 323 -5.20 -18.08 -2.10
C SER A 323 -6.39 -17.23 -1.64
N LEU A 324 -7.03 -17.58 -0.52
CA LEU A 324 -8.15 -16.86 0.06
C LEU A 324 -7.71 -15.74 1.01
N MET A 325 -6.45 -15.77 1.48
CA MET A 325 -5.92 -14.87 2.50
C MET A 325 -5.57 -13.50 1.91
N LEU A 326 -6.10 -12.44 2.48
CA LEU A 326 -5.64 -11.06 2.23
C LEU A 326 -4.52 -10.75 3.22
N ARG A 327 -3.27 -10.77 2.74
CA ARG A 327 -2.08 -10.36 3.49
C ARG A 327 -1.71 -8.95 3.05
N PHE A 328 -1.44 -8.07 3.99
CA PHE A 328 -1.22 -6.68 3.65
C PHE A 328 -0.08 -6.02 4.43
N HIS A 329 0.52 -5.07 3.77
CA HIS A 329 1.35 -4.01 4.34
C HIS A 329 0.46 -2.85 4.74
N THR A 330 0.84 -2.13 5.78
CA THR A 330 0.21 -0.86 6.15
C THR A 330 1.25 0.24 6.24
N GLN A 331 0.88 1.41 5.76
CA GLN A 331 1.59 2.65 6.07
C GLN A 331 0.64 3.60 6.79
N THR A 332 1.14 4.29 7.80
CA THR A 332 0.39 5.35 8.50
C THR A 332 0.08 6.50 7.55
N GLY A 333 -1.06 7.17 7.73
CA GLY A 333 -1.56 8.16 6.78
C GLY A 333 -0.71 9.44 6.74
N GLY A 334 0.03 9.64 5.66
CA GLY A 334 0.87 10.84 5.44
C GLY A 334 0.05 12.11 5.33
N SER A 335 -1.08 12.05 4.60
CA SER A 335 -2.00 13.18 4.40
C SER A 335 -2.62 13.73 5.69
N THR A 336 -2.54 12.98 6.80
CA THR A 336 -3.04 13.41 8.11
C THR A 336 -2.04 14.23 8.91
N LEU A 337 -0.77 14.22 8.49
CA LEU A 337 0.32 14.89 9.20
C LEU A 337 0.38 16.36 8.79
N THR A 338 0.77 17.20 9.73
CA THR A 338 0.75 18.66 9.55
C THR A 338 2.16 19.25 9.67
N ALA A 339 2.44 20.28 8.90
CA ALA A 339 3.65 21.08 9.06
C ALA A 339 3.61 21.93 10.35
N GLN A 340 2.40 22.24 10.84
CA GLN A 340 2.17 22.94 12.10
C GLN A 340 2.32 21.97 13.27
N GLN A 341 3.06 22.37 14.30
CA GLN A 341 3.30 21.59 15.51
C GLN A 341 3.73 20.15 15.19
N PRO A 342 4.87 19.97 14.47
CA PRO A 342 5.24 18.67 13.89
C PRO A 342 5.48 17.58 14.95
N GLU A 343 5.78 17.93 16.20
CA GLU A 343 5.90 16.96 17.30
C GLU A 343 4.58 16.21 17.57
N ASN A 344 3.42 16.84 17.30
CA ASN A 344 2.12 16.18 17.42
C ASN A 344 1.94 15.04 16.39
N ASN A 345 2.71 15.05 15.31
CA ASN A 345 2.68 13.98 14.32
C ASN A 345 3.14 12.65 14.91
N ILE A 346 4.04 12.65 15.90
CA ILE A 346 4.45 11.44 16.64
C ILE A 346 3.24 10.77 17.29
N VAL A 347 2.36 11.56 17.91
CA VAL A 347 1.13 11.06 18.55
C VAL A 347 0.14 10.53 17.52
N ARG A 348 -0.05 11.25 16.38
CA ARG A 348 -0.90 10.80 15.28
C ARG A 348 -0.43 9.45 14.75
N VAL A 349 0.86 9.33 14.45
CA VAL A 349 1.47 8.10 13.96
C VAL A 349 1.38 6.96 14.97
N ALA A 350 1.48 7.23 16.28
CA ALA A 350 1.31 6.21 17.31
C ALA A 350 -0.13 5.63 17.31
N ILE A 351 -1.16 6.49 17.17
CA ILE A 351 -2.56 6.07 17.09
C ILE A 351 -2.80 5.25 15.80
N GLN A 352 -2.28 5.69 14.67
CA GLN A 352 -2.37 4.99 13.39
C GLN A 352 -1.65 3.64 13.41
N THR A 353 -0.47 3.59 14.04
CA THR A 353 0.28 2.36 14.27
C THR A 353 -0.55 1.36 15.08
N LEU A 354 -1.19 1.83 16.15
CA LEU A 354 -2.05 1.00 17.00
C LEU A 354 -3.25 0.47 16.19
N ALA A 355 -3.86 1.30 15.34
CA ALA A 355 -4.95 0.86 14.47
C ALA A 355 -4.51 -0.25 13.49
N ALA A 356 -3.36 -0.08 12.85
CA ALA A 356 -2.79 -1.07 11.92
C ALA A 356 -2.51 -2.42 12.61
N VAL A 357 -1.95 -2.38 13.82
CA VAL A 357 -1.63 -3.57 14.61
C VAL A 357 -2.89 -4.27 15.10
N LEU A 358 -3.85 -3.54 15.68
CA LEU A 358 -5.16 -4.09 16.07
C LEU A 358 -5.93 -4.62 14.85
N GLY A 359 -5.70 -4.04 13.67
CA GLY A 359 -6.24 -4.50 12.41
C GLY A 359 -5.55 -5.73 11.80
N GLY A 360 -4.42 -6.19 12.37
CA GLY A 360 -3.77 -7.44 11.99
C GLY A 360 -2.85 -7.36 10.77
N THR A 361 -2.12 -6.25 10.57
CA THR A 361 -1.15 -6.06 9.46
C THR A 361 0.03 -7.05 9.52
N GLN A 362 0.58 -7.45 8.36
CA GLN A 362 1.76 -8.33 8.26
C GLN A 362 3.08 -7.57 8.15
N SER A 363 3.04 -6.33 7.69
CA SER A 363 4.20 -5.43 7.73
C SER A 363 3.73 -3.99 7.87
N LEU A 364 4.57 -3.14 8.44
CA LEU A 364 4.21 -1.77 8.79
C LEU A 364 5.35 -0.81 8.48
N HIS A 365 4.99 0.33 7.91
CA HIS A 365 5.80 1.55 7.84
C HIS A 365 5.13 2.65 8.65
N THR A 366 5.91 3.37 9.43
CA THR A 366 5.48 4.54 10.19
C THR A 366 6.11 5.80 9.62
N ASN A 367 5.28 6.77 9.24
CA ASN A 367 5.76 8.06 8.74
C ASN A 367 6.49 8.83 9.85
N SER A 368 7.47 9.62 9.45
CA SER A 368 8.24 10.47 10.36
C SER A 368 7.49 11.75 10.69
N LYS A 369 7.84 12.40 11.80
CA LYS A 369 7.21 13.65 12.23
C LYS A 369 7.38 14.80 11.23
N ASP A 370 8.40 14.75 10.40
CA ASP A 370 8.76 15.72 9.36
C ASP A 370 8.17 15.42 7.96
N GLU A 371 7.35 14.36 7.83
CA GLU A 371 6.73 13.92 6.57
C GLU A 371 6.05 15.04 5.77
N ALA A 372 5.34 15.94 6.45
CA ALA A 372 4.65 17.06 5.81
C ALA A 372 5.59 18.20 5.35
N MET A 373 6.90 18.10 5.61
CA MET A 373 7.84 19.20 5.40
C MET A 373 9.01 18.82 4.48
N ALA A 374 9.54 17.61 4.59
CA ALA A 374 10.72 17.15 3.87
C ALA A 374 10.92 15.64 3.96
N LEU A 375 11.94 15.12 3.27
CA LEU A 375 12.45 13.77 3.50
C LEU A 375 12.88 13.61 4.97
N PRO A 376 12.66 12.44 5.57
CA PRO A 376 12.87 12.22 6.99
C PRO A 376 14.36 12.30 7.38
N ALA A 377 14.66 13.11 8.39
CA ALA A 377 15.96 13.15 9.03
C ALA A 377 16.21 11.84 9.81
N GLU A 378 17.47 11.50 10.08
CA GLU A 378 17.86 10.26 10.77
C GLU A 378 17.19 10.10 12.13
N GLU A 379 17.12 11.17 12.92
CA GLU A 379 16.46 11.18 14.22
C GLU A 379 14.95 10.90 14.07
N SER A 380 14.30 11.53 13.11
CA SER A 380 12.87 11.36 12.85
C SER A 380 12.53 9.92 12.42
N VAL A 381 13.34 9.32 11.55
CA VAL A 381 13.22 7.91 11.16
C VAL A 381 13.38 6.97 12.36
N ARG A 382 14.34 7.26 13.23
CA ARG A 382 14.55 6.47 14.46
C ARG A 382 13.34 6.53 15.38
N ILE A 383 12.76 7.72 15.60
CA ILE A 383 11.54 7.88 16.41
C ILE A 383 10.37 7.10 15.78
N ALA A 384 10.19 7.21 14.46
CA ALA A 384 9.15 6.49 13.75
C ALA A 384 9.27 4.96 13.91
N LEU A 385 10.49 4.41 13.81
CA LEU A 385 10.75 2.99 14.06
C LEU A 385 10.51 2.61 15.54
N ARG A 386 10.94 3.44 16.50
CA ARG A 386 10.69 3.23 17.93
C ARG A 386 9.19 3.22 18.25
N THR A 387 8.38 3.99 17.56
CA THR A 387 6.91 3.96 17.70
C THR A 387 6.36 2.55 17.45
N GLN A 388 6.81 1.86 16.38
CA GLN A 388 6.43 0.47 16.13
C GLN A 388 6.90 -0.45 17.26
N GLN A 389 8.13 -0.28 17.72
CA GLN A 389 8.71 -1.12 18.77
C GLN A 389 8.01 -0.93 20.13
N ILE A 390 7.65 0.30 20.50
CA ILE A 390 6.85 0.58 21.70
C ILE A 390 5.50 -0.11 21.63
N VAL A 391 4.79 0.01 20.50
CA VAL A 391 3.50 -0.69 20.31
C VAL A 391 3.68 -2.21 20.38
N ALA A 392 4.79 -2.74 19.84
CA ALA A 392 5.05 -4.19 19.85
C ALA A 392 5.35 -4.76 21.25
N TYR A 393 6.12 -4.04 22.06
CA TYR A 393 6.73 -4.60 23.27
C TYR A 393 6.18 -4.03 24.59
N GLU A 394 5.56 -2.85 24.57
CA GLU A 394 5.14 -2.17 25.80
C GLU A 394 3.62 -2.05 25.94
N SER A 395 2.86 -2.13 24.82
CA SER A 395 1.42 -1.84 24.84
C SER A 395 0.54 -3.03 25.23
N GLY A 396 1.06 -4.27 25.15
CA GLY A 396 0.30 -5.50 25.41
C GLY A 396 -0.66 -5.92 24.28
N VAL A 397 -0.78 -5.17 23.18
CA VAL A 397 -1.71 -5.48 22.08
C VAL A 397 -1.32 -6.73 21.29
N THR A 398 -0.10 -7.22 21.43
CA THR A 398 0.42 -8.42 20.79
C THR A 398 0.17 -9.71 21.58
N GLU A 399 -0.31 -9.58 22.83
CA GLU A 399 -0.45 -10.70 23.78
C GLU A 399 -1.68 -11.57 23.51
N THR A 400 -2.67 -11.06 22.80
CA THR A 400 -3.83 -11.82 22.34
C THR A 400 -4.19 -11.50 20.91
N ILE A 401 -4.98 -12.36 20.28
CA ILE A 401 -5.38 -12.21 18.87
C ILE A 401 -6.70 -11.47 18.81
N ASP A 402 -6.76 -10.42 17.96
CA ASP A 402 -7.98 -9.65 17.69
C ASP A 402 -8.73 -9.23 18.98
N PRO A 403 -8.09 -8.44 19.87
CA PRO A 403 -8.64 -8.12 21.19
C PRO A 403 -9.93 -7.31 21.15
N LEU A 404 -10.28 -6.70 20.01
CA LEU A 404 -11.50 -5.92 19.83
C LEU A 404 -12.67 -6.76 19.27
N ALA A 405 -12.45 -8.03 18.96
CA ALA A 405 -13.52 -8.93 18.51
C ALA A 405 -14.63 -9.05 19.54
N GLY A 406 -15.88 -8.99 19.08
CA GLY A 406 -17.07 -9.01 19.93
C GLY A 406 -17.47 -7.66 20.50
N SER A 407 -16.71 -6.58 20.22
CA SER A 407 -17.19 -5.22 20.43
C SER A 407 -18.36 -4.96 19.48
N TYR A 408 -19.54 -4.71 19.97
CA TYR A 408 -20.73 -4.45 19.14
C TYR A 408 -20.51 -3.29 18.18
N TYR A 409 -19.75 -2.28 18.57
CA TYR A 409 -19.41 -1.17 17.69
C TYR A 409 -18.44 -1.58 16.57
N VAL A 410 -17.38 -2.29 16.89
CA VAL A 410 -16.38 -2.72 15.89
C VAL A 410 -16.98 -3.72 14.90
N GLU A 411 -17.81 -4.66 15.38
CA GLU A 411 -18.49 -5.60 14.48
C GLU A 411 -19.53 -4.90 13.59
N SER A 412 -20.29 -3.95 14.13
CA SER A 412 -21.22 -3.13 13.34
C SER A 412 -20.48 -2.30 12.27
N LEU A 413 -19.36 -1.65 12.62
CA LEU A 413 -18.50 -0.93 11.66
C LEU A 413 -17.95 -1.88 10.57
N THR A 414 -17.52 -3.09 10.96
CA THR A 414 -17.00 -4.09 10.01
C THR A 414 -18.06 -4.46 8.99
N ASN A 415 -19.30 -4.70 9.43
CA ASN A 415 -20.41 -5.04 8.55
C ASN A 415 -20.83 -3.87 7.64
N ASN A 416 -20.87 -2.65 8.18
CA ASN A 416 -21.19 -1.46 7.39
C ASN A 416 -20.12 -1.20 6.31
N LEU A 417 -18.85 -1.31 6.66
CA LEU A 417 -17.74 -1.15 5.70
C LEU A 417 -17.77 -2.25 4.63
N GLU A 418 -18.06 -3.51 5.01
CA GLU A 418 -18.23 -4.59 4.03
C GLU A 418 -19.37 -4.27 3.05
N LYS A 419 -20.54 -3.88 3.57
CA LYS A 419 -21.71 -3.53 2.76
C LYS A 419 -21.38 -2.40 1.78
N ASN A 420 -20.86 -1.30 2.27
CA ASN A 420 -20.57 -0.12 1.47
C ASN A 420 -19.48 -0.41 0.42
N ALA A 421 -18.45 -1.17 0.77
CA ALA A 421 -17.42 -1.57 -0.18
C ALA A 421 -17.96 -2.48 -1.28
N LEU A 422 -18.85 -3.43 -0.95
CA LEU A 422 -19.50 -4.29 -1.94
C LEU A 422 -20.42 -3.51 -2.88
N GLU A 423 -21.11 -2.47 -2.41
CA GLU A 423 -21.91 -1.58 -3.26
C GLU A 423 -21.04 -0.90 -4.33
N TYR A 424 -19.87 -0.39 -3.96
CA TYR A 424 -18.89 0.19 -4.90
C TYR A 424 -18.34 -0.87 -5.87
N ILE A 425 -17.96 -2.05 -5.39
CA ILE A 425 -17.45 -3.14 -6.23
C ILE A 425 -18.51 -3.56 -7.27
N ASN A 426 -19.77 -3.74 -6.86
CA ASN A 426 -20.86 -4.07 -7.76
C ASN A 426 -21.10 -2.97 -8.81
N LYS A 427 -20.98 -1.71 -8.42
CA LYS A 427 -21.06 -0.58 -9.36
C LYS A 427 -19.93 -0.62 -10.38
N ILE A 428 -18.69 -0.86 -9.95
CA ILE A 428 -17.51 -0.99 -10.82
C ILE A 428 -17.69 -2.18 -11.77
N ASP A 429 -18.16 -3.32 -11.29
CA ASP A 429 -18.46 -4.48 -12.12
C ASP A 429 -19.50 -4.16 -13.20
N SER A 430 -20.57 -3.40 -12.86
CA SER A 430 -21.58 -2.95 -13.82
C SER A 430 -21.04 -2.02 -14.90
N LEU A 431 -19.91 -1.36 -14.65
CA LEU A 431 -19.23 -0.49 -15.62
C LEU A 431 -18.26 -1.26 -16.54
N GLY A 432 -18.02 -2.56 -16.27
CA GLY A 432 -17.10 -3.41 -17.01
C GLY A 432 -15.78 -3.69 -16.29
N GLY A 433 -15.76 -3.56 -14.97
CA GLY A 433 -14.59 -3.76 -14.09
C GLY A 433 -13.72 -2.51 -13.90
N ALA A 434 -12.69 -2.64 -13.06
CA ALA A 434 -11.84 -1.51 -12.65
C ALA A 434 -11.17 -0.79 -13.86
N PRO A 435 -10.58 -1.47 -14.87
CA PRO A 435 -10.00 -0.78 -16.01
C PRO A 435 -11.00 0.12 -16.75
N LYS A 436 -12.23 -0.37 -16.96
CA LYS A 436 -13.29 0.41 -17.63
C LYS A 436 -13.84 1.55 -16.78
N ALA A 437 -13.95 1.33 -15.47
CA ALA A 437 -14.35 2.37 -14.53
C ALA A 437 -13.32 3.50 -14.46
N ILE A 438 -12.02 3.18 -14.55
CA ILE A 438 -10.91 4.13 -14.64
C ILE A 438 -10.98 4.93 -15.94
N GLU A 439 -11.14 4.25 -17.10
CA GLU A 439 -11.27 4.92 -18.40
C GLU A 439 -12.46 5.90 -18.45
N LYS A 440 -13.55 5.59 -17.74
CA LYS A 440 -14.73 6.45 -17.59
C LYS A 440 -14.59 7.56 -16.54
N GLY A 441 -13.48 7.59 -15.79
CA GLY A 441 -13.24 8.55 -14.72
C GLY A 441 -14.11 8.38 -13.47
N TYR A 442 -14.83 7.26 -13.35
CA TYR A 442 -15.76 7.03 -12.24
C TYR A 442 -15.05 7.01 -10.90
N ILE A 443 -13.97 6.21 -10.78
CA ILE A 443 -13.23 6.05 -9.51
C ILE A 443 -12.58 7.37 -9.11
N GLN A 444 -11.96 8.08 -10.06
CA GLN A 444 -11.31 9.36 -9.82
C GLN A 444 -12.31 10.41 -9.31
N LYS A 445 -13.51 10.44 -9.90
CA LYS A 445 -14.59 11.36 -9.46
C LYS A 445 -15.03 11.07 -8.03
N GLU A 446 -15.27 9.82 -7.67
CA GLU A 446 -15.67 9.42 -6.31
C GLU A 446 -14.64 9.85 -5.26
N ILE A 447 -13.33 9.72 -5.59
CA ILE A 447 -12.25 10.18 -4.72
C ILE A 447 -12.24 11.70 -4.59
N GLN A 448 -12.40 12.43 -5.70
CA GLN A 448 -12.43 13.91 -5.70
C GLN A 448 -13.60 14.45 -4.89
N ASP A 449 -14.79 13.87 -5.04
CA ASP A 449 -15.98 14.27 -4.29
C ASP A 449 -15.79 14.06 -2.77
N SER A 450 -15.16 12.96 -2.39
CA SER A 450 -14.83 12.66 -0.98
C SER A 450 -13.77 13.63 -0.43
N ALA A 451 -12.71 13.88 -1.20
CA ALA A 451 -11.64 14.80 -0.84
C ALA A 451 -12.17 16.24 -0.65
N TYR A 452 -13.04 16.67 -1.56
CA TYR A 452 -13.70 17.97 -1.46
C TYR A 452 -14.56 18.08 -0.19
N THR A 453 -15.37 17.04 0.09
CA THR A 453 -16.21 16.99 1.30
C THR A 453 -15.34 17.07 2.56
N TYR A 454 -14.25 16.31 2.62
CA TYR A 454 -13.31 16.32 3.74
C TYR A 454 -12.67 17.70 3.95
N GLN A 455 -12.24 18.36 2.87
CA GLN A 455 -11.66 19.71 2.92
C GLN A 455 -12.66 20.74 3.44
N ARG A 456 -13.91 20.69 2.96
CA ARG A 456 -14.99 21.56 3.44
C ARG A 456 -15.24 21.39 4.95
N GLN A 457 -15.29 20.17 5.44
CA GLN A 457 -15.47 19.88 6.87
C GLN A 457 -14.34 20.44 7.74
N ILE A 458 -13.11 20.51 7.22
CA ILE A 458 -11.97 21.14 7.91
C ILE A 458 -12.14 22.67 7.92
N GLU A 459 -12.50 23.27 6.80
CA GLU A 459 -12.72 24.72 6.67
C GLU A 459 -13.86 25.21 7.55
N ASP A 460 -14.97 24.49 7.58
CA ASP A 460 -16.15 24.79 8.38
C ASP A 460 -15.99 24.37 9.88
N GLN A 461 -14.81 23.87 10.26
CA GLN A 461 -14.47 23.37 11.61
C GLN A 461 -15.40 22.26 12.14
N GLU A 462 -16.06 21.54 11.26
CA GLU A 462 -16.77 20.31 11.62
C GLU A 462 -15.78 19.20 11.99
N ARG A 463 -14.64 19.16 11.28
CA ARG A 463 -13.46 18.34 11.62
C ARG A 463 -12.35 19.20 12.19
N ILE A 464 -11.88 18.83 13.36
CA ILE A 464 -10.78 19.53 14.03
C ILE A 464 -9.47 18.79 13.74
N VAL A 465 -8.51 19.52 13.19
CA VAL A 465 -7.10 19.11 13.06
C VAL A 465 -6.30 20.01 14.01
N VAL A 466 -5.82 19.40 15.09
CA VAL A 466 -5.10 20.10 16.16
C VAL A 466 -3.84 20.76 15.61
N GLY A 467 -3.66 22.04 15.93
CA GLY A 467 -2.55 22.86 15.45
C GLY A 467 -2.81 23.52 14.10
N MET A 468 -3.72 22.98 13.27
CA MET A 468 -4.01 23.47 11.93
C MET A 468 -5.24 24.39 11.89
N ASN A 469 -6.43 23.92 12.28
CA ASN A 469 -7.65 24.72 12.30
C ASN A 469 -8.14 25.07 13.71
N LYS A 470 -7.59 24.41 14.76
CA LYS A 470 -7.84 24.71 16.17
C LYS A 470 -6.57 24.51 17.01
N PHE A 471 -6.45 25.22 18.12
CA PHE A 471 -5.28 25.22 19.01
C PHE A 471 -3.98 25.64 18.30
N LYS A 472 -4.07 26.67 17.47
CA LYS A 472 -2.94 27.26 16.75
C LYS A 472 -2.00 27.97 17.73
N ILE A 473 -0.71 27.91 17.42
CA ILE A 473 0.34 28.69 18.10
C ILE A 473 1.26 29.31 17.05
N ASP A 474 1.96 30.38 17.41
CA ASP A 474 3.02 30.93 16.58
C ASP A 474 4.28 30.08 16.76
N GLU A 475 4.83 29.59 15.65
CA GLU A 475 6.00 28.72 15.65
C GLU A 475 7.13 29.29 14.81
N PRO A 476 8.39 29.08 15.22
CA PRO A 476 9.53 29.36 14.36
C PRO A 476 9.51 28.44 13.14
N LYS A 477 10.12 28.88 12.04
CA LYS A 477 10.29 28.03 10.86
C LYS A 477 11.07 26.77 11.22
N PRO A 478 10.65 25.58 10.72
CA PRO A 478 11.37 24.34 10.96
C PRO A 478 12.84 24.43 10.51
N THR A 479 13.74 23.88 11.31
CA THR A 479 15.18 23.78 11.02
C THR A 479 15.60 22.32 10.94
N GLY A 480 16.75 22.04 10.29
CA GLY A 480 17.30 20.68 10.24
C GLY A 480 16.62 19.73 9.26
N LEU A 481 15.83 20.26 8.31
CA LEU A 481 15.19 19.46 7.25
C LEU A 481 16.26 18.91 6.29
N LEU A 482 16.13 17.64 5.92
CA LEU A 482 17.00 17.00 4.94
C LEU A 482 16.81 17.66 3.57
N LYS A 483 17.92 18.02 2.93
CA LYS A 483 17.94 18.52 1.55
C LYS A 483 18.86 17.63 0.73
N VAL A 484 18.41 17.22 -0.43
CA VAL A 484 19.24 16.51 -1.40
C VAL A 484 20.17 17.51 -2.08
N ASP A 485 21.45 17.14 -2.22
CA ASP A 485 22.44 17.96 -2.90
C ASP A 485 22.08 18.09 -4.41
N PRO A 486 21.92 19.30 -4.95
CA PRO A 486 21.67 19.50 -6.37
C PRO A 486 22.72 18.86 -7.31
N ALA A 487 23.95 18.62 -6.82
CA ALA A 487 25.01 17.97 -7.59
C ALA A 487 24.74 16.47 -7.89
N VAL A 488 23.78 15.84 -7.20
CA VAL A 488 23.45 14.41 -7.37
C VAL A 488 23.07 14.09 -8.81
N GLY A 489 22.24 14.93 -9.46
CA GLY A 489 21.84 14.73 -10.83
C GLY A 489 23.03 14.71 -11.81
N GLU A 490 23.97 15.62 -11.63
CA GLU A 490 25.18 15.69 -12.47
C GLU A 490 26.09 14.48 -12.23
N LEU A 491 26.27 14.09 -10.96
CA LEU A 491 27.04 12.90 -10.61
C LEU A 491 26.45 11.62 -11.24
N GLN A 492 25.14 11.48 -11.21
CA GLN A 492 24.45 10.32 -11.79
C GLN A 492 24.59 10.31 -13.32
N LYS A 493 24.44 11.45 -13.99
CA LYS A 493 24.71 11.58 -15.44
C LYS A 493 26.13 11.14 -15.81
N GLN A 494 27.13 11.55 -15.04
CA GLN A 494 28.52 11.16 -15.30
C GLN A 494 28.77 9.65 -15.11
N LYS A 495 28.14 9.02 -14.13
CA LYS A 495 28.17 7.55 -13.98
C LYS A 495 27.56 6.87 -15.19
N LEU A 496 26.42 7.35 -15.65
CA LEU A 496 25.72 6.81 -16.79
C LEU A 496 26.54 6.92 -18.09
N ILE A 497 27.21 8.05 -18.34
CA ILE A 497 28.09 8.24 -19.49
C ILE A 497 29.22 7.19 -19.44
N LYS A 498 29.89 7.04 -18.30
CA LYS A 498 30.96 6.05 -18.11
C LYS A 498 30.48 4.60 -18.34
N LEU A 499 29.29 4.28 -17.86
CA LEU A 499 28.69 2.97 -18.10
C LEU A 499 28.50 2.72 -19.60
N LYS A 500 27.88 3.68 -20.33
CA LYS A 500 27.59 3.59 -21.77
C LYS A 500 28.89 3.50 -22.61
N GLU A 501 29.99 4.10 -22.14
CA GLU A 501 31.30 4.03 -22.78
C GLU A 501 32.00 2.66 -22.59
N ASN A 502 31.84 2.04 -21.41
CA ASN A 502 32.62 0.86 -21.01
C ASN A 502 31.89 -0.47 -21.23
N ARG A 503 30.57 -0.48 -21.40
CA ARG A 503 29.77 -1.70 -21.62
C ARG A 503 29.90 -2.23 -23.06
N ASP A 504 29.53 -3.47 -23.28
CA ASP A 504 29.40 -4.07 -24.61
C ASP A 504 28.13 -3.54 -25.33
N ASN A 505 28.27 -2.46 -26.09
CA ASN A 505 27.16 -1.83 -26.80
C ASN A 505 26.58 -2.71 -27.93
N GLN A 506 27.35 -3.67 -28.48
CA GLN A 506 26.84 -4.61 -29.45
C GLN A 506 25.89 -5.61 -28.79
N LEU A 507 26.27 -6.14 -27.64
CA LEU A 507 25.41 -7.03 -26.85
C LEU A 507 24.14 -6.31 -26.36
N VAL A 508 24.25 -5.05 -25.92
CA VAL A 508 23.09 -4.22 -25.55
C VAL A 508 22.14 -4.08 -26.74
N SER A 509 22.63 -3.69 -27.91
CA SER A 509 21.81 -3.55 -29.11
C SER A 509 21.11 -4.84 -29.51
N GLN A 510 21.80 -5.97 -29.42
CA GLN A 510 21.25 -7.29 -29.68
C GLN A 510 20.10 -7.63 -28.72
N THR A 511 20.33 -7.49 -27.40
CA THR A 511 19.33 -7.85 -26.38
C THR A 511 18.10 -6.93 -26.42
N LEU A 512 18.27 -5.64 -26.76
CA LEU A 512 17.16 -4.71 -26.97
C LEU A 512 16.36 -5.06 -28.24
N ALA A 513 17.01 -5.49 -29.33
CA ALA A 513 16.33 -5.97 -30.52
C ALA A 513 15.52 -7.27 -30.24
N ASP A 514 16.07 -8.19 -29.45
CA ASP A 514 15.39 -9.39 -29.02
C ASP A 514 14.17 -9.05 -28.13
N LEU A 515 14.31 -8.10 -27.21
CA LEU A 515 13.20 -7.60 -26.39
C LEU A 515 12.09 -7.01 -27.26
N LYS A 516 12.44 -6.18 -28.24
CA LYS A 516 11.48 -5.57 -29.18
C LYS A 516 10.68 -6.63 -29.94
N LYS A 517 11.37 -7.66 -30.44
CA LYS A 517 10.73 -8.77 -31.15
C LYS A 517 9.73 -9.53 -30.26
N VAL A 518 10.10 -9.82 -29.00
CA VAL A 518 9.21 -10.51 -28.06
C VAL A 518 8.03 -9.60 -27.65
N ALA A 519 8.27 -8.29 -27.52
CA ALA A 519 7.23 -7.33 -27.17
C ALA A 519 6.13 -7.22 -28.25
N GLN A 520 6.49 -7.40 -29.52
CA GLN A 520 5.56 -7.43 -30.66
C GLN A 520 4.69 -8.71 -30.72
N GLY A 521 5.09 -9.79 -30.04
CA GLY A 521 4.33 -11.04 -29.91
C GLY A 521 3.63 -11.13 -28.55
N ASP A 522 3.30 -12.36 -28.13
CA ASP A 522 2.56 -12.64 -26.89
C ASP A 522 3.42 -13.34 -25.82
N ASP A 523 4.68 -13.63 -26.10
CA ASP A 523 5.58 -14.32 -25.19
C ASP A 523 5.89 -13.48 -23.93
N ASN A 524 6.38 -14.17 -22.88
CA ASN A 524 6.72 -13.55 -21.62
C ASN A 524 7.96 -12.65 -21.72
N LEU A 525 7.83 -11.41 -21.30
CA LEU A 525 8.86 -10.37 -21.42
C LEU A 525 9.94 -10.42 -20.34
N MET A 526 9.77 -11.17 -19.25
CA MET A 526 10.72 -11.15 -18.14
C MET A 526 12.11 -11.70 -18.51
N VAL A 527 12.19 -12.71 -19.37
CA VAL A 527 13.47 -13.28 -19.80
C VAL A 527 14.25 -12.30 -20.70
N PRO A 528 13.70 -11.76 -21.78
CA PRO A 528 14.41 -10.76 -22.60
C PRO A 528 14.75 -9.48 -21.82
N ILE A 529 13.89 -9.00 -20.91
CA ILE A 529 14.22 -7.88 -20.01
C ILE A 529 15.43 -8.23 -19.16
N LYS A 530 15.47 -9.41 -18.53
CA LYS A 530 16.60 -9.84 -17.70
C LYS A 530 17.91 -9.96 -18.51
N ASN A 531 17.82 -10.40 -19.75
CA ASN A 531 18.99 -10.47 -20.64
C ASN A 531 19.52 -9.07 -20.98
N ALA A 532 18.64 -8.12 -21.30
CA ALA A 532 19.02 -6.73 -21.53
C ALA A 532 19.65 -6.08 -20.27
N VAL A 533 19.06 -6.29 -19.11
CA VAL A 533 19.62 -5.86 -17.81
C VAL A 533 21.02 -6.42 -17.59
N LYS A 534 21.24 -7.70 -17.83
CA LYS A 534 22.56 -8.34 -17.68
C LYS A 534 23.61 -7.84 -18.67
N ALA A 535 23.18 -7.35 -19.84
CA ALA A 535 24.03 -6.68 -20.80
C ALA A 535 24.31 -5.22 -20.42
N TYR A 536 23.80 -4.74 -19.29
CA TYR A 536 23.86 -3.34 -18.85
C TYR A 536 23.12 -2.34 -19.76
N ALA A 537 22.05 -2.78 -20.43
CA ALA A 537 21.08 -1.86 -20.97
C ALA A 537 20.47 -1.04 -19.81
N THR A 538 20.25 0.25 -20.04
CA THR A 538 19.69 1.12 -19.00
C THR A 538 18.18 0.95 -18.86
N LEU A 539 17.64 1.45 -17.75
CA LEU A 539 16.21 1.51 -17.52
C LEU A 539 15.49 2.24 -18.66
N GLY A 540 16.01 3.41 -19.03
CA GLY A 540 15.47 4.22 -20.12
C GLY A 540 15.48 3.49 -21.45
N GLU A 541 16.63 2.88 -21.85
CA GLU A 541 16.75 2.12 -23.10
C GLU A 541 15.74 0.96 -23.18
N ILE A 542 15.54 0.22 -22.09
CA ILE A 542 14.56 -0.86 -22.03
C ILE A 542 13.13 -0.31 -22.12
N CYS A 543 12.82 0.75 -21.38
CA CYS A 543 11.50 1.38 -21.41
C CYS A 543 11.21 2.03 -22.76
N ASP A 544 12.20 2.60 -23.46
CA ASP A 544 12.02 3.19 -24.78
C ASP A 544 11.66 2.15 -25.85
N VAL A 545 12.29 0.97 -25.81
CA VAL A 545 11.89 -0.16 -26.66
C VAL A 545 10.44 -0.55 -26.41
N LEU A 546 10.02 -0.57 -25.14
CA LEU A 546 8.63 -0.90 -24.79
C LEU A 546 7.67 0.23 -25.17
N ARG A 547 8.07 1.52 -25.04
CA ARG A 547 7.28 2.68 -25.51
C ARG A 547 7.05 2.62 -27.02
N GLU A 548 8.09 2.26 -27.76
CA GLU A 548 8.00 2.14 -29.23
C GLU A 548 6.97 1.08 -29.68
N VAL A 549 6.85 -0.02 -28.90
CA VAL A 549 5.93 -1.12 -29.24
C VAL A 549 4.53 -0.89 -28.67
N PHE A 550 4.43 -0.41 -27.44
CA PHE A 550 3.17 -0.32 -26.68
C PHE A 550 2.51 1.05 -26.76
N GLY A 551 3.28 2.09 -27.09
CA GLY A 551 2.86 3.49 -26.95
C GLY A 551 2.90 3.96 -25.50
N GLU A 552 2.52 5.22 -25.30
CA GLU A 552 2.41 5.84 -23.98
C GLU A 552 0.94 6.10 -23.63
N TYR A 553 0.62 6.00 -22.33
CA TYR A 553 -0.72 6.33 -21.85
C TYR A 553 -0.96 7.85 -21.92
N GLN A 554 -2.09 8.22 -22.50
CA GLN A 554 -2.57 9.60 -22.50
C GLN A 554 -3.82 9.70 -21.65
N GLN A 555 -3.76 10.52 -20.61
CA GLN A 555 -4.90 10.73 -19.72
C GLN A 555 -6.02 11.46 -20.48
N ASN A 556 -7.19 10.86 -20.56
CA ASN A 556 -8.38 11.56 -21.01
C ASN A 556 -8.79 12.59 -19.94
N ILE A 557 -8.66 13.87 -20.27
CA ILE A 557 -9.19 14.94 -19.41
C ILE A 557 -10.71 14.89 -19.54
N ILE A 558 -11.36 14.30 -18.55
CA ILE A 558 -12.82 14.38 -18.40
C ILE A 558 -13.09 15.70 -17.68
N LEU A 559 -13.58 16.70 -18.42
CA LEU A 559 -14.00 18.00 -17.90
C LEU A 559 -15.35 17.88 -17.17
#